data_130cc9355be77cc74de9e19cdca81687
#
_entry.id   130cc9355be77cc74de9e19cdca81687
#
_cell.length_a   1.000
_cell.length_b   1.000
_cell.length_c   1.000
_cell.angle_alpha   90.00
_cell.angle_beta   90.00
_cell.angle_gamma   90.00
#
_symmetry.space_group_name_H-M   'P 1'
#
loop_
_entity.id
_entity.type
_entity.pdbx_description
1 polymer ?
#
loop_
_entity_poly.entity_id
_entity_poly.type
_entity_poly.pdbx_seq_one_letter_code
_entity_poly.pdbx_strand_id
1 'polypeptide(L)'
;MRKIVEIKNLVKSYGGKDYQTKVLKNINLDIYENDFIAIMGPSGAGKSTLLNMLSTLDKPTRGEIIIDGEDITKVNNKRLSKIRQEKIGFIFQDYNLLDNMTLQDNIALPLSLNGKRSREIIEKTKQMASLFELSEHLNKYPYQLSGGQKQRGASARALITNPRIIFADEPTGALDSKSSKDLLISLKKANESGNATILMVTHDAYSASYAKQVYMLSDGAIKCRLNHSGERQKFYDEILSLLASMGSEQE
;
A
#
# COMPACT_ATOMS: atom_id res chain seq x y z
N MET A 1 17.30 -6.87 10.99
CA MET A 1 16.15 -6.94 10.05
C MET A 1 16.62 -6.48 8.68
N ARG A 2 16.15 -7.10 7.60
CA ARG A 2 16.51 -6.73 6.22
C ARG A 2 15.72 -5.49 5.81
N LYS A 3 16.38 -4.48 5.22
CA LYS A 3 15.68 -3.34 4.61
C LYS A 3 15.07 -3.78 3.28
N ILE A 4 13.79 -3.49 3.10
CA ILE A 4 13.04 -3.72 1.85
C ILE A 4 12.94 -2.43 1.04
N VAL A 5 12.69 -1.29 1.69
CA VAL A 5 12.70 0.02 1.03
C VAL A 5 13.60 0.97 1.81
N GLU A 6 14.42 1.72 1.09
CA GLU A 6 15.24 2.80 1.65
C GLU A 6 15.03 4.05 0.80
N ILE A 7 14.58 5.12 1.44
CA ILE A 7 14.32 6.42 0.82
C ILE A 7 15.33 7.41 1.36
N LYS A 8 16.10 8.06 0.47
CA LYS A 8 17.14 9.02 0.83
C LYS A 8 16.91 10.37 0.18
N ASN A 9 16.74 11.39 1.01
CA ASN A 9 16.65 12.80 0.61
C ASN A 9 15.68 13.02 -0.56
N LEU A 10 14.52 12.33 -0.52
CA LEU A 10 13.56 12.32 -1.61
C LEU A 10 12.85 13.67 -1.72
N VAL A 11 12.88 14.24 -2.90
CA VAL A 11 12.22 15.51 -3.24
C VAL A 11 11.38 15.30 -4.48
N LYS A 12 10.15 15.84 -4.45
CA LYS A 12 9.28 15.91 -5.63
C LYS A 12 8.76 17.33 -5.81
N SER A 13 8.95 17.86 -7.00
CA SER A 13 8.36 19.12 -7.45
C SER A 13 7.61 18.90 -8.75
N TYR A 14 6.49 19.58 -8.92
CA TYR A 14 5.71 19.64 -10.15
C TYR A 14 5.73 21.08 -10.69
N GLY A 15 5.57 21.24 -11.99
CA GLY A 15 5.53 22.53 -12.67
C GLY A 15 6.65 22.73 -13.68
N GLY A 16 6.61 23.87 -14.38
CA GLY A 16 7.60 24.27 -15.39
C GLY A 16 8.76 25.08 -14.81
N LYS A 17 9.57 25.68 -15.71
CA LYS A 17 10.74 26.49 -15.32
C LYS A 17 10.39 27.70 -14.47
N ASP A 18 9.24 28.32 -14.72
CA ASP A 18 8.85 29.60 -14.09
C ASP A 18 7.98 29.41 -12.85
N TYR A 19 7.44 28.21 -12.60
CA TYR A 19 6.61 27.90 -11.45
C TYR A 19 6.79 26.45 -11.02
N GLN A 20 7.32 26.26 -9.82
CA GLN A 20 7.52 24.93 -9.23
C GLN A 20 6.84 24.82 -7.85
N THR A 21 5.95 23.85 -7.73
CA THR A 21 5.37 23.48 -6.42
C THR A 21 6.13 22.28 -5.86
N LYS A 22 6.82 22.48 -4.76
CA LYS A 22 7.55 21.42 -4.05
C LYS A 22 6.59 20.63 -3.16
N VAL A 23 6.20 19.44 -3.58
CA VAL A 23 5.22 18.58 -2.90
C VAL A 23 5.89 17.72 -1.83
N LEU A 24 7.08 17.17 -2.10
CA LEU A 24 7.85 16.44 -1.08
C LEU A 24 9.19 17.11 -0.82
N LYS A 25 9.54 17.21 0.47
CA LYS A 25 10.65 18.01 0.98
C LYS A 25 11.59 17.13 1.79
N ASN A 26 12.55 16.48 1.14
CA ASN A 26 13.62 15.74 1.81
C ASN A 26 13.11 14.56 2.68
N ILE A 27 12.28 13.69 2.11
CA ILE A 27 11.79 12.51 2.81
C ILE A 27 12.91 11.50 2.97
N ASN A 28 13.09 11.00 4.19
CA ASN A 28 13.95 9.89 4.55
C ASN A 28 13.11 8.87 5.30
N LEU A 29 13.10 7.61 4.84
CA LEU A 29 12.32 6.53 5.45
C LEU A 29 12.94 5.19 5.11
N ASP A 30 13.09 4.33 6.11
CA ASP A 30 13.47 2.93 5.96
C ASP A 30 12.27 2.04 6.29
N ILE A 31 12.01 1.04 5.45
CA ILE A 31 10.99 0.01 5.66
C ILE A 31 11.68 -1.33 5.71
N TYR A 32 11.44 -2.07 6.78
CA TYR A 32 12.04 -3.37 7.00
C TYR A 32 11.09 -4.51 6.65
N GLU A 33 11.65 -5.68 6.43
CA GLU A 33 10.89 -6.90 6.19
C GLU A 33 9.89 -7.15 7.32
N ASN A 34 8.66 -7.48 6.95
CA ASN A 34 7.51 -7.65 7.85
C ASN A 34 7.02 -6.39 8.55
N ASP A 35 7.46 -5.21 8.17
CA ASP A 35 6.82 -3.98 8.62
C ASP A 35 5.38 -3.90 8.11
N PHE A 36 4.51 -3.32 8.94
CA PHE A 36 3.22 -2.77 8.53
C PHE A 36 3.20 -1.31 8.94
N ILE A 37 3.37 -0.43 7.96
CA ILE A 37 3.49 1.01 8.17
C ILE A 37 2.27 1.71 7.59
N ALA A 38 1.72 2.68 8.34
CA ALA A 38 0.75 3.63 7.81
C ALA A 38 1.40 5.01 7.66
N ILE A 39 1.16 5.67 6.53
CA ILE A 39 1.47 7.08 6.31
C ILE A 39 0.17 7.85 6.39
N MET A 40 0.07 8.73 7.38
CA MET A 40 -1.08 9.60 7.60
C MET A 40 -0.73 11.07 7.36
N GLY A 41 -1.74 11.90 7.24
CA GLY A 41 -1.60 13.35 7.11
C GLY A 41 -2.80 13.99 6.42
N PRO A 42 -2.92 15.33 6.43
CA PRO A 42 -4.02 16.05 5.81
C PRO A 42 -4.06 15.86 4.29
N SER A 43 -5.18 16.27 3.68
CA SER A 43 -5.27 16.34 2.22
C SER A 43 -4.19 17.28 1.68
N GLY A 44 -3.57 16.91 0.55
CA GLY A 44 -2.48 17.71 -0.03
C GLY A 44 -1.10 17.53 0.62
N ALA A 45 -0.94 16.79 1.71
CA ALA A 45 0.36 16.57 2.37
C ALA A 45 1.41 15.85 1.51
N GLY A 46 1.01 15.24 0.37
CA GLY A 46 1.92 14.54 -0.53
C GLY A 46 1.91 13.01 -0.39
N LYS A 47 0.95 12.43 0.33
CA LYS A 47 0.84 10.98 0.58
C LYS A 47 0.80 10.15 -0.70
N SER A 48 -0.17 10.41 -1.59
CA SER A 48 -0.30 9.69 -2.87
C SER A 48 0.88 9.99 -3.80
N THR A 49 1.47 11.19 -3.74
CA THR A 49 2.71 11.52 -4.47
C THR A 49 3.86 10.62 -4.00
N LEU A 50 4.04 10.45 -2.69
CA LEU A 50 5.06 9.56 -2.14
C LEU A 50 4.81 8.12 -2.60
N LEU A 51 3.57 7.64 -2.48
CA LEU A 51 3.20 6.28 -2.88
C LEU A 51 3.44 6.04 -4.38
N ASN A 52 3.11 7.00 -5.24
CA ASN A 52 3.34 6.90 -6.69
C ASN A 52 4.82 6.77 -7.05
N MET A 53 5.71 7.44 -6.34
CA MET A 53 7.15 7.29 -6.56
C MET A 53 7.66 5.94 -6.07
N LEU A 54 7.21 5.48 -4.89
CA LEU A 54 7.60 4.18 -4.34
C LEU A 54 7.10 3.02 -5.20
N SER A 55 5.90 3.16 -5.77
CA SER A 55 5.32 2.16 -6.69
C SER A 55 5.84 2.28 -8.13
N THR A 56 6.79 3.18 -8.39
CA THR A 56 7.39 3.43 -9.71
C THR A 56 6.41 3.99 -10.77
N LEU A 57 5.28 4.54 -10.35
CA LEU A 57 4.32 5.20 -11.23
C LEU A 57 4.76 6.63 -11.60
N ASP A 58 5.56 7.26 -10.72
CA ASP A 58 6.18 8.57 -10.95
C ASP A 58 7.66 8.55 -10.56
N LYS A 59 8.43 9.54 -11.02
CA LYS A 59 9.87 9.67 -10.72
C LYS A 59 10.11 10.83 -9.76
N PRO A 60 11.05 10.69 -8.82
CA PRO A 60 11.46 11.79 -7.96
C PRO A 60 12.18 12.88 -8.78
N THR A 61 12.12 14.12 -8.28
CA THR A 61 12.93 15.23 -8.82
C THR A 61 14.37 15.11 -8.34
N ARG A 62 14.57 14.67 -7.09
CA ARG A 62 15.88 14.37 -6.47
C ARG A 62 15.75 13.29 -5.42
N GLY A 63 16.89 12.73 -5.03
CA GLY A 63 16.96 11.68 -4.00
C GLY A 63 16.96 10.28 -4.61
N GLU A 64 17.01 9.30 -3.76
CA GLU A 64 17.12 7.89 -4.13
C GLU A 64 16.00 7.07 -3.49
N ILE A 65 15.51 6.08 -4.22
CA ILE A 65 14.58 5.06 -3.73
C ILE A 65 15.20 3.70 -4.06
N ILE A 66 15.48 2.92 -3.03
CA ILE A 66 16.04 1.58 -3.17
C ILE A 66 14.99 0.57 -2.73
N ILE A 67 14.65 -0.38 -3.59
CA ILE A 67 13.69 -1.47 -3.29
C ILE A 67 14.42 -2.80 -3.39
N ASP A 68 14.47 -3.54 -2.29
CA ASP A 68 15.14 -4.84 -2.20
C ASP A 68 16.58 -4.79 -2.76
N GLY A 69 17.32 -3.75 -2.37
CA GLY A 69 18.72 -3.52 -2.74
C GLY A 69 18.92 -2.91 -4.13
N GLU A 70 17.87 -2.57 -4.88
CA GLU A 70 17.96 -2.02 -6.23
C GLU A 70 17.46 -0.56 -6.29
N ASP A 71 18.31 0.36 -6.74
CA ASP A 71 17.97 1.78 -6.89
C ASP A 71 17.05 1.98 -8.10
N ILE A 72 15.75 2.17 -7.83
CA ILE A 72 14.72 2.32 -8.86
C ILE A 72 14.76 3.68 -9.57
N THR A 73 15.51 4.64 -9.06
CA THR A 73 15.64 5.96 -9.67
C THR A 73 16.60 5.97 -10.86
N LYS A 74 17.51 4.99 -10.92
CA LYS A 74 18.59 4.89 -11.93
C LYS A 74 18.32 3.86 -13.02
N VAL A 75 17.23 3.09 -12.93
CA VAL A 75 16.94 2.03 -13.90
C VAL A 75 16.02 2.49 -15.03
N ASN A 76 16.05 1.79 -16.17
CA ASN A 76 15.20 2.08 -17.31
C ASN A 76 13.77 1.53 -17.14
N ASN A 77 12.84 1.96 -17.98
CA ASN A 77 11.43 1.60 -17.90
C ASN A 77 11.18 0.08 -18.01
N LYS A 78 11.98 -0.66 -18.79
CA LYS A 78 11.88 -2.12 -18.91
C LYS A 78 12.18 -2.79 -17.56
N ARG A 79 13.23 -2.31 -16.87
CA ARG A 79 13.58 -2.82 -15.53
C ARG A 79 12.55 -2.42 -14.49
N LEU A 80 12.01 -1.17 -14.52
CA LEU A 80 10.93 -0.73 -13.64
C LEU A 80 9.69 -1.62 -13.79
N SER A 81 9.30 -1.97 -15.02
CA SER A 81 8.17 -2.88 -15.26
C SER A 81 8.39 -4.26 -14.62
N LYS A 82 9.63 -4.77 -14.69
CA LYS A 82 9.99 -6.05 -14.06
C LYS A 82 9.97 -5.97 -12.53
N ILE A 83 10.45 -4.87 -11.95
CA ILE A 83 10.39 -4.61 -10.50
C ILE A 83 8.93 -4.58 -10.03
N ARG A 84 8.03 -3.85 -10.73
CA ARG A 84 6.59 -3.85 -10.43
C ARG A 84 6.00 -5.26 -10.43
N GLN A 85 6.34 -6.03 -11.44
CA GLN A 85 5.81 -7.38 -11.62
C GLN A 85 6.30 -8.37 -10.56
N GLU A 86 7.57 -8.26 -10.14
CA GLU A 86 8.23 -9.24 -9.26
C GLU A 86 8.26 -8.85 -7.79
N LYS A 87 8.37 -7.54 -7.49
CA LYS A 87 8.68 -7.05 -6.15
C LYS A 87 7.58 -6.24 -5.49
N ILE A 88 6.62 -5.71 -6.26
CA ILE A 88 5.62 -4.77 -5.77
C ILE A 88 4.21 -5.34 -5.94
N GLY A 89 3.43 -5.32 -4.87
CA GLY A 89 1.97 -5.43 -4.91
C GLY A 89 1.35 -4.04 -4.75
N PHE A 90 0.22 -3.80 -5.42
CA PHE A 90 -0.49 -2.53 -5.28
C PHE A 90 -1.98 -2.74 -5.04
N ILE A 91 -2.51 -2.09 -4.00
CA ILE A 91 -3.93 -2.07 -3.65
C ILE A 91 -4.42 -0.63 -3.86
N PHE A 92 -5.30 -0.45 -4.83
CA PHE A 92 -5.89 0.85 -5.18
C PHE A 92 -7.16 1.11 -4.40
N GLN A 93 -7.52 2.36 -4.19
CA GLN A 93 -8.77 2.77 -3.59
C GLN A 93 -9.98 2.31 -4.44
N ASP A 94 -9.89 2.39 -5.76
CA ASP A 94 -10.97 2.05 -6.71
C ASP A 94 -10.89 0.60 -7.20
N TYR A 95 -10.27 -0.31 -6.42
CA TYR A 95 -10.15 -1.75 -6.68
C TYR A 95 -9.34 -2.11 -7.93
N ASN A 96 -9.56 -1.45 -9.06
CA ASN A 96 -8.96 -1.71 -10.38
C ASN A 96 -9.03 -3.19 -10.79
N LEU A 97 -10.16 -3.84 -10.52
CA LEU A 97 -10.45 -5.17 -11.07
C LEU A 97 -10.84 -5.05 -12.55
N LEU A 98 -10.51 -6.06 -13.34
CA LEU A 98 -10.90 -6.16 -14.75
C LEU A 98 -12.33 -6.71 -14.83
N ASP A 99 -13.27 -5.91 -15.31
CA ASP A 99 -14.70 -6.21 -15.31
C ASP A 99 -15.10 -7.37 -16.23
N ASN A 100 -14.28 -7.66 -17.24
CA ASN A 100 -14.45 -8.76 -18.20
C ASN A 100 -13.83 -10.08 -17.74
N MET A 101 -13.30 -10.14 -16.53
CA MET A 101 -12.70 -11.31 -15.91
C MET A 101 -13.42 -11.68 -14.63
N THR A 102 -13.48 -12.98 -14.31
CA THR A 102 -13.98 -13.43 -13.02
C THR A 102 -13.07 -12.99 -11.89
N LEU A 103 -13.53 -13.06 -10.64
CA LEU A 103 -12.69 -12.79 -9.47
C LEU A 103 -11.47 -13.71 -9.43
N GLN A 104 -11.66 -15.01 -9.76
CA GLN A 104 -10.57 -15.98 -9.86
C GLN A 104 -9.51 -15.53 -10.86
N ASP A 105 -9.93 -15.11 -12.06
CA ASP A 105 -9.01 -14.67 -13.10
C ASP A 105 -8.28 -13.37 -12.73
N ASN A 106 -8.99 -12.43 -12.11
CA ASN A 106 -8.39 -11.21 -11.56
C ASN A 106 -7.29 -11.53 -10.54
N ILE A 107 -7.55 -12.43 -9.58
CA ILE A 107 -6.57 -12.82 -8.57
C ILE A 107 -5.40 -13.59 -9.22
N ALA A 108 -5.67 -14.48 -10.17
CA ALA A 108 -4.68 -15.31 -10.84
C ALA A 108 -3.77 -14.54 -11.82
N LEU A 109 -4.24 -13.42 -12.35
CA LEU A 109 -3.61 -12.67 -13.44
C LEU A 109 -2.11 -12.41 -13.24
N PRO A 110 -1.62 -11.93 -12.09
CA PRO A 110 -0.19 -11.66 -11.90
C PRO A 110 0.68 -12.90 -12.03
N LEU A 111 0.21 -14.06 -11.57
CA LEU A 111 0.95 -15.33 -11.72
C LEU A 111 0.95 -15.81 -13.17
N SER A 112 -0.15 -15.62 -13.90
CA SER A 112 -0.26 -15.96 -15.32
C SER A 112 0.71 -15.13 -16.15
N LEU A 113 0.81 -13.83 -15.89
CA LEU A 113 1.77 -12.93 -16.53
C LEU A 113 3.24 -13.28 -16.19
N ASN A 114 3.48 -13.88 -15.03
CA ASN A 114 4.79 -14.39 -14.62
C ASN A 114 5.12 -15.79 -15.21
N GLY A 115 4.26 -16.34 -16.07
CA GLY A 115 4.47 -17.64 -16.72
C GLY A 115 4.45 -18.83 -15.76
N LYS A 116 3.73 -18.72 -14.65
CA LYS A 116 3.60 -19.82 -13.68
C LYS A 116 2.77 -20.95 -14.23
N ARG A 117 3.01 -22.19 -13.73
CA ARG A 117 2.26 -23.38 -14.16
C ARG A 117 0.81 -23.32 -13.65
N SER A 118 -0.14 -23.77 -14.45
CA SER A 118 -1.58 -23.75 -14.15
C SER A 118 -1.91 -24.34 -12.77
N ARG A 119 -1.26 -25.44 -12.38
CA ARG A 119 -1.47 -26.07 -11.06
C ARG A 119 -1.08 -25.12 -9.91
N GLU A 120 0.09 -24.44 -10.01
CA GLU A 120 0.56 -23.45 -9.02
C GLU A 120 -0.41 -22.27 -8.94
N ILE A 121 -0.88 -21.78 -10.09
CA ILE A 121 -1.84 -20.67 -10.18
C ILE A 121 -3.14 -21.00 -9.44
N ILE A 122 -3.72 -22.16 -9.73
CA ILE A 122 -4.99 -22.62 -9.12
C ILE A 122 -4.83 -22.74 -7.60
N GLU A 123 -3.75 -23.38 -7.15
CA GLU A 123 -3.50 -23.59 -5.72
C GLU A 123 -3.33 -22.26 -4.97
N LYS A 124 -2.48 -21.38 -5.47
CA LYS A 124 -2.26 -20.05 -4.86
C LYS A 124 -3.51 -19.17 -4.90
N THR A 125 -4.29 -19.23 -5.97
CA THR A 125 -5.55 -18.48 -6.06
C THR A 125 -6.54 -18.95 -5.00
N LYS A 126 -6.66 -20.25 -4.76
CA LYS A 126 -7.51 -20.80 -3.69
C LYS A 126 -7.02 -20.39 -2.30
N GLN A 127 -5.71 -20.41 -2.07
CA GLN A 127 -5.12 -19.96 -0.80
C GLN A 127 -5.41 -18.47 -0.53
N MET A 128 -5.23 -17.61 -1.54
CA MET A 128 -5.55 -16.19 -1.42
C MET A 128 -7.05 -15.95 -1.22
N ALA A 129 -7.89 -16.66 -1.95
CA ALA A 129 -9.33 -16.57 -1.80
C ALA A 129 -9.79 -16.98 -0.38
N SER A 130 -9.17 -18.00 0.20
CA SER A 130 -9.45 -18.41 1.58
C SER A 130 -8.99 -17.35 2.59
N LEU A 131 -7.78 -16.78 2.43
CA LEU A 131 -7.24 -15.73 3.32
C LEU A 131 -8.13 -14.49 3.36
N PHE A 132 -8.71 -14.13 2.21
CA PHE A 132 -9.58 -12.96 2.05
C PHE A 132 -11.08 -13.28 2.10
N GLU A 133 -11.46 -14.50 2.50
CA GLU A 133 -12.88 -14.93 2.63
C GLU A 133 -13.69 -14.76 1.34
N LEU A 134 -13.11 -15.20 0.22
CA LEU A 134 -13.67 -15.04 -1.13
C LEU A 134 -13.94 -16.37 -1.85
N SER A 135 -13.75 -17.51 -1.18
CA SER A 135 -13.82 -18.84 -1.82
C SER A 135 -15.12 -19.10 -2.58
N GLU A 136 -16.25 -18.62 -2.05
CA GLU A 136 -17.57 -18.78 -2.68
C GLU A 136 -17.86 -17.78 -3.81
N HIS A 137 -16.95 -16.81 -4.03
CA HIS A 137 -17.14 -15.72 -4.97
C HIS A 137 -16.24 -15.80 -6.20
N LEU A 138 -15.38 -16.81 -6.30
CA LEU A 138 -14.35 -16.92 -7.34
C LEU A 138 -14.88 -16.87 -8.77
N ASN A 139 -16.07 -17.43 -9.02
CA ASN A 139 -16.70 -17.47 -10.34
C ASN A 139 -17.52 -16.20 -10.67
N LYS A 140 -17.61 -15.24 -9.75
CA LYS A 140 -18.36 -13.98 -9.96
C LYS A 140 -17.49 -12.96 -10.70
N TYR A 141 -18.16 -12.15 -11.51
CA TYR A 141 -17.56 -10.97 -12.13
C TYR A 141 -17.60 -9.77 -11.17
N PRO A 142 -16.73 -8.76 -11.32
CA PRO A 142 -16.67 -7.60 -10.43
C PRO A 142 -18.02 -6.91 -10.20
N TYR A 143 -18.84 -6.77 -11.23
CA TYR A 143 -20.19 -6.15 -11.12
C TYR A 143 -21.19 -6.95 -10.24
N GLN A 144 -20.89 -8.21 -9.93
CA GLN A 144 -21.70 -9.08 -9.05
C GLN A 144 -21.22 -9.07 -7.59
N LEU A 145 -20.15 -8.31 -7.29
CA LEU A 145 -19.51 -8.27 -6.00
C LEU A 145 -19.81 -6.96 -5.25
N SER A 146 -19.93 -7.04 -3.92
CA SER A 146 -19.96 -5.83 -3.08
C SER A 146 -18.62 -5.09 -3.12
N GLY A 147 -18.60 -3.82 -2.70
CA GLY A 147 -17.37 -3.02 -2.61
C GLY A 147 -16.30 -3.70 -1.76
N GLY A 148 -16.68 -4.24 -0.60
CA GLY A 148 -15.77 -4.98 0.29
C GLY A 148 -15.22 -6.26 -0.35
N GLN A 149 -16.04 -7.01 -1.11
CA GLN A 149 -15.58 -8.19 -1.84
C GLN A 149 -14.61 -7.81 -2.97
N LYS A 150 -14.89 -6.72 -3.71
CA LYS A 150 -13.98 -6.20 -4.75
C LYS A 150 -12.62 -5.83 -4.15
N GLN A 151 -12.62 -5.11 -3.02
CA GLN A 151 -11.39 -4.65 -2.39
C GLN A 151 -10.57 -5.80 -1.81
N ARG A 152 -11.22 -6.79 -1.17
CA ARG A 152 -10.55 -8.01 -0.75
C ARG A 152 -9.98 -8.79 -1.95
N GLY A 153 -10.71 -8.83 -3.07
CA GLY A 153 -10.21 -9.43 -4.32
C GLY A 153 -9.00 -8.70 -4.90
N ALA A 154 -9.01 -7.38 -4.92
CA ALA A 154 -7.87 -6.56 -5.32
C ALA A 154 -6.65 -6.78 -4.40
N SER A 155 -6.89 -6.93 -3.09
CA SER A 155 -5.85 -7.23 -2.12
C SER A 155 -5.27 -8.64 -2.32
N ALA A 156 -6.12 -9.64 -2.54
CA ALA A 156 -5.69 -11.00 -2.88
C ALA A 156 -4.82 -11.02 -4.15
N ARG A 157 -5.22 -10.26 -5.18
CA ARG A 157 -4.42 -10.09 -6.41
C ARG A 157 -3.06 -9.45 -6.15
N ALA A 158 -3.00 -8.45 -5.26
CA ALA A 158 -1.75 -7.77 -4.93
C ALA A 158 -0.77 -8.68 -4.17
N LEU A 159 -1.27 -9.61 -3.37
CA LEU A 159 -0.45 -10.51 -2.54
C LEU A 159 -0.05 -11.82 -3.22
N ILE A 160 -0.75 -12.26 -4.26
CA ILE A 160 -0.60 -13.63 -4.81
C ILE A 160 0.80 -13.96 -5.31
N THR A 161 1.55 -12.96 -5.78
CA THR A 161 2.94 -13.14 -6.23
C THR A 161 3.95 -13.20 -5.10
N ASN A 162 3.50 -13.02 -3.85
CA ASN A 162 4.36 -12.86 -2.68
C ASN A 162 5.41 -11.74 -2.90
N PRO A 163 4.96 -10.49 -3.15
CA PRO A 163 5.85 -9.38 -3.44
C PRO A 163 6.70 -9.00 -2.21
N ARG A 164 7.81 -8.28 -2.44
CA ARG A 164 8.67 -7.78 -1.36
C ARG A 164 7.99 -6.69 -0.53
N ILE A 165 7.14 -5.89 -1.19
CA ILE A 165 6.35 -4.84 -0.53
C ILE A 165 5.00 -4.68 -1.20
N ILE A 166 4.00 -4.35 -0.39
CA ILE A 166 2.65 -4.00 -0.81
C ILE A 166 2.42 -2.54 -0.49
N PHE A 167 2.06 -1.77 -1.50
CA PHE A 167 1.60 -0.40 -1.37
C PHE A 167 0.07 -0.38 -1.41
N ALA A 168 -0.56 0.28 -0.44
CA ALA A 168 -2.01 0.40 -0.37
C ALA A 168 -2.40 1.88 -0.29
N ASP A 169 -3.12 2.37 -1.29
CA ASP A 169 -3.62 3.75 -1.35
C ASP A 169 -5.07 3.79 -0.90
N GLU A 170 -5.31 4.35 0.29
CA GLU A 170 -6.64 4.50 0.91
C GLU A 170 -7.51 3.23 0.78
N PRO A 171 -7.01 2.03 1.18
CA PRO A 171 -7.65 0.76 0.82
C PRO A 171 -9.05 0.58 1.42
N THR A 172 -9.43 1.40 2.40
CA THR A 172 -10.72 1.40 3.08
C THR A 172 -11.62 2.55 2.68
N GLY A 173 -11.12 3.51 1.88
CA GLY A 173 -11.78 4.80 1.63
C GLY A 173 -13.17 4.71 0.95
N ALA A 174 -13.44 3.62 0.23
CA ALA A 174 -14.73 3.39 -0.45
C ALA A 174 -15.58 2.31 0.24
N LEU A 175 -15.24 1.89 1.48
CA LEU A 175 -15.87 0.77 2.17
C LEU A 175 -16.70 1.22 3.36
N ASP A 176 -17.76 0.45 3.67
CA ASP A 176 -18.45 0.53 4.95
C ASP A 176 -17.56 0.03 6.11
N SER A 177 -17.94 0.35 7.35
CA SER A 177 -17.14 0.04 8.55
C SER A 177 -16.87 -1.46 8.73
N LYS A 178 -17.83 -2.34 8.39
CA LYS A 178 -17.66 -3.79 8.50
C LYS A 178 -16.65 -4.29 7.45
N SER A 179 -16.85 -3.91 6.19
CA SER A 179 -15.95 -4.28 5.09
C SER A 179 -14.54 -3.77 5.31
N SER A 180 -14.38 -2.55 5.85
CA SER A 180 -13.08 -1.97 6.24
C SER A 180 -12.39 -2.82 7.31
N LYS A 181 -13.11 -3.20 8.37
CA LYS A 181 -12.59 -4.06 9.42
C LYS A 181 -12.12 -5.43 8.89
N ASP A 182 -12.96 -6.08 8.07
CA ASP A 182 -12.65 -7.40 7.49
C ASP A 182 -11.39 -7.35 6.60
N LEU A 183 -11.26 -6.31 5.78
CA LEU A 183 -10.07 -6.08 4.97
C LEU A 183 -8.82 -5.89 5.83
N LEU A 184 -8.87 -5.00 6.83
CA LEU A 184 -7.72 -4.69 7.69
C LEU A 184 -7.27 -5.90 8.51
N ILE A 185 -8.21 -6.74 8.98
CA ILE A 185 -7.90 -8.03 9.63
C ILE A 185 -7.18 -8.96 8.64
N SER A 186 -7.62 -9.03 7.39
CA SER A 186 -6.99 -9.88 6.37
C SER A 186 -5.57 -9.38 6.04
N LEU A 187 -5.36 -8.07 5.90
CA LEU A 187 -4.04 -7.49 5.71
C LEU A 187 -3.11 -7.71 6.91
N LYS A 188 -3.63 -7.56 8.12
CA LYS A 188 -2.89 -7.86 9.36
C LYS A 188 -2.48 -9.34 9.41
N LYS A 189 -3.39 -10.26 9.11
CA LYS A 189 -3.07 -11.70 9.02
C LYS A 189 -1.99 -11.97 7.96
N ALA A 190 -2.08 -11.33 6.78
CA ALA A 190 -1.06 -11.46 5.74
C ALA A 190 0.31 -10.96 6.20
N ASN A 191 0.37 -9.88 6.99
CA ASN A 191 1.61 -9.37 7.57
C ASN A 191 2.18 -10.28 8.67
N GLU A 192 1.35 -10.74 9.60
CA GLU A 192 1.81 -11.52 10.78
C GLU A 192 2.14 -12.97 10.44
N SER A 193 1.32 -13.62 9.59
CA SER A 193 1.48 -15.05 9.26
C SER A 193 2.13 -15.28 7.91
N GLY A 194 1.94 -14.34 6.97
CA GLY A 194 2.41 -14.44 5.57
C GLY A 194 3.69 -13.64 5.29
N ASN A 195 4.26 -12.98 6.31
CA ASN A 195 5.45 -12.14 6.20
C ASN A 195 5.34 -11.02 5.14
N ALA A 196 4.14 -10.55 4.85
CA ALA A 196 3.94 -9.44 3.91
C ALA A 196 4.43 -8.13 4.52
N THR A 197 5.29 -7.39 3.81
CA THR A 197 5.66 -6.02 4.16
C THR A 197 4.64 -5.08 3.54
N ILE A 198 4.01 -4.20 4.34
CA ILE A 198 2.91 -3.35 3.89
C ILE A 198 3.19 -1.88 4.23
N LEU A 199 3.06 -1.01 3.23
CA LEU A 199 2.96 0.44 3.45
C LEU A 199 1.59 0.89 2.96
N MET A 200 0.78 1.37 3.89
CA MET A 200 -0.56 1.88 3.65
C MET A 200 -0.56 3.41 3.77
N VAL A 201 -1.19 4.08 2.83
CA VAL A 201 -1.53 5.50 2.93
C VAL A 201 -2.99 5.59 3.33
N THR A 202 -3.29 6.39 4.35
CA THR A 202 -4.67 6.64 4.78
C THR A 202 -4.78 7.96 5.55
N HIS A 203 -5.95 8.55 5.57
CA HIS A 203 -6.31 9.65 6.47
C HIS A 203 -7.15 9.16 7.66
N ASP A 204 -7.57 7.90 7.65
CA ASP A 204 -8.40 7.30 8.68
C ASP A 204 -7.55 6.69 9.81
N ALA A 205 -7.72 7.23 11.03
CA ALA A 205 -7.02 6.77 12.23
C ALA A 205 -7.36 5.31 12.60
N TYR A 206 -8.60 4.89 12.33
CA TYR A 206 -9.01 3.50 12.58
C TYR A 206 -8.21 2.52 11.72
N SER A 207 -8.09 2.80 10.43
CA SER A 207 -7.27 2.00 9.50
C SER A 207 -5.80 2.00 9.91
N ALA A 208 -5.25 3.17 10.23
CA ALA A 208 -3.86 3.31 10.66
C ALA A 208 -3.54 2.54 11.96
N SER A 209 -4.52 2.38 12.86
CA SER A 209 -4.34 1.63 14.12
C SER A 209 -4.05 0.13 13.94
N TYR A 210 -4.22 -0.42 12.75
CA TYR A 210 -3.83 -1.79 12.43
C TYR A 210 -2.35 -1.94 12.07
N ALA A 211 -1.66 -0.82 11.78
CA ALA A 211 -0.25 -0.82 11.45
C ALA A 211 0.64 -0.97 12.71
N LYS A 212 1.89 -1.40 12.53
CA LYS A 212 2.90 -1.44 13.58
C LYS A 212 3.52 -0.07 13.86
N GLN A 213 3.50 0.80 12.86
CA GLN A 213 4.04 2.15 12.93
C GLN A 213 3.18 3.09 12.10
N VAL A 214 3.04 4.33 12.58
CA VAL A 214 2.37 5.42 11.86
C VAL A 214 3.35 6.57 11.68
N TYR A 215 3.50 7.03 10.45
CA TYR A 215 4.27 8.23 10.11
C TYR A 215 3.30 9.35 9.72
N MET A 216 3.48 10.51 10.32
CA MET A 216 2.69 11.70 10.00
C MET A 216 3.41 12.53 8.96
N LEU A 217 2.79 12.65 7.78
CA LEU A 217 3.26 13.50 6.68
C LEU A 217 2.46 14.80 6.67
N SER A 218 3.14 15.93 6.79
CA SER A 218 2.55 17.28 6.67
C SER A 218 3.50 18.18 5.90
N ASP A 219 2.96 19.04 5.03
CA ASP A 219 3.72 19.98 4.21
C ASP A 219 4.88 19.34 3.42
N GLY A 220 4.69 18.12 2.97
CA GLY A 220 5.67 17.37 2.20
C GLY A 220 6.86 16.83 3.01
N ALA A 221 6.77 16.81 4.35
CA ALA A 221 7.80 16.27 5.24
C ALA A 221 7.21 15.30 6.27
N ILE A 222 7.97 14.27 6.67
CA ILE A 222 7.62 13.43 7.82
C ILE A 222 7.89 14.24 9.09
N LYS A 223 6.84 14.48 9.87
CA LYS A 223 6.90 15.29 11.10
C LYS A 223 7.20 14.45 12.33
N CYS A 224 6.57 13.28 12.44
CA CYS A 224 6.78 12.38 13.57
C CYS A 224 6.41 10.94 13.21
N ARG A 225 6.78 10.02 14.11
CA ARG A 225 6.47 8.60 14.05
C ARG A 225 5.88 8.15 15.38
N LEU A 226 4.78 7.38 15.31
CA LEU A 226 4.23 6.62 16.43
C LEU A 226 4.52 5.14 16.24
N ASN A 227 4.83 4.43 17.32
CA ASN A 227 4.99 2.98 17.32
C ASN A 227 3.83 2.36 18.09
N HIS A 228 3.29 1.26 17.56
CA HIS A 228 2.20 0.54 18.20
C HIS A 228 2.61 0.03 19.60
N SER A 229 1.88 0.43 20.62
CA SER A 229 2.18 0.19 22.03
C SER A 229 1.67 -1.18 22.57
N GLY A 230 1.18 -2.07 21.67
CA GLY A 230 0.69 -3.41 22.03
C GLY A 230 -0.84 -3.54 21.98
N GLU A 231 -1.60 -2.58 22.49
CA GLU A 231 -3.06 -2.55 22.46
C GLU A 231 -3.57 -1.62 21.34
N ARG A 232 -4.36 -2.17 20.40
CA ARG A 232 -4.84 -1.41 19.24
C ARG A 232 -5.70 -0.21 19.63
N GLN A 233 -6.58 -0.34 20.64
CA GLN A 233 -7.44 0.77 21.06
C GLN A 233 -6.61 1.94 21.59
N LYS A 234 -5.64 1.65 22.44
CA LYS A 234 -4.73 2.67 22.97
C LYS A 234 -3.95 3.36 21.87
N PHE A 235 -3.45 2.59 20.91
CA PHE A 235 -2.74 3.15 19.75
C PHE A 235 -3.64 4.02 18.87
N TYR A 236 -4.91 3.64 18.70
CA TYR A 236 -5.90 4.46 18.01
C TYR A 236 -6.11 5.81 18.71
N ASP A 237 -6.25 5.81 20.05
CA ASP A 237 -6.43 7.03 20.84
C ASP A 237 -5.18 7.92 20.78
N GLU A 238 -3.97 7.35 20.76
CA GLU A 238 -2.70 8.08 20.56
C GLU A 238 -2.66 8.75 19.18
N ILE A 239 -3.11 8.07 18.12
CA ILE A 239 -3.19 8.63 16.77
C ILE A 239 -4.17 9.80 16.72
N LEU A 240 -5.36 9.66 17.34
CA LEU A 240 -6.36 10.74 17.39
C LEU A 240 -5.83 11.97 18.15
N SER A 241 -5.17 11.76 19.27
CA SER A 241 -4.57 12.84 20.06
C SER A 241 -3.52 13.62 19.26
N LEU A 242 -2.68 12.89 18.49
CA LEU A 242 -1.69 13.51 17.62
C LEU A 242 -2.35 14.31 16.48
N LEU A 243 -3.39 13.76 15.83
CA LEU A 243 -4.11 14.49 14.78
C LEU A 243 -4.75 15.77 15.31
N ALA A 244 -5.33 15.75 16.50
CA ALA A 244 -5.90 16.93 17.14
C ALA A 244 -4.84 18.00 17.40
N SER A 245 -3.65 17.63 17.90
CA SER A 245 -2.56 18.58 18.16
C SER A 245 -2.02 19.23 16.88
N MET A 246 -1.94 18.46 15.78
CA MET A 246 -1.48 18.99 14.49
C MET A 246 -2.52 19.90 13.80
N GLY A 247 -3.82 19.71 14.08
CA GLY A 247 -4.89 20.58 13.57
C GLY A 247 -4.88 21.96 14.23
N SER A 248 -4.56 22.04 15.52
CA SER A 248 -4.49 23.31 16.27
C SER A 248 -3.26 24.18 15.96
N GLU A 249 -2.23 23.66 15.30
CA GLU A 249 -1.06 24.43 14.86
C GLU A 249 -1.27 25.16 13.50
N GLN A 250 -2.42 24.92 12.84
CA GLN A 250 -2.73 25.51 11.53
C GLN A 250 -3.75 26.67 11.60
N GLU A 251 -4.28 26.99 12.79
CA GLU A 251 -5.07 28.19 13.08
C GLU A 251 -4.17 29.28 13.69
#